data_30580f83623b236b621bb51aec361178
#
_entry.id   30580f83623b236b621bb51aec361178
#
_cell.length_a   1.000
_cell.length_b   1.000
_cell.length_c   1.000
_cell.angle_alpha   90.00
_cell.angle_beta   90.00
_cell.angle_gamma   90.00
#
_symmetry.space_group_name_H-M   'P 1'
#
loop_
_entity.id
_entity.type
_entity.pdbx_description
1 polymer ?
#
loop_
_entity_poly.entity_id
_entity_poly.type
_entity_poly.pdbx_seq_one_letter_code
_entity_poly.pdbx_strand_id
1 'polypeptide(L)'
;LNKDLSQIPLWQRSASPVMTSACLTPDVFRVAAQHSVMDTVNEAERERTRSLLFTVLSRFLDSKKFISLLMYMLRNCISDSVYHIIESDIHKDWNLSMVASCLCLSPSLLKKKLKSENTSYSQIITTCRMRYAVNQLLMDGKNISQVSQLCGYNSTSYFISVFKEFYGMTPLHYVSQHREPSAA
;
A
#
# COMPACT_ATOMS: atom_id res chain seq x y z
N LEU A 1 -26.30 17.91 3.62
CA LEU A 1 -25.84 16.57 4.01
C LEU A 1 -24.31 16.54 4.16
N ASN A 2 -23.77 17.51 4.93
CA ASN A 2 -22.36 17.54 5.30
C ASN A 2 -22.25 17.11 6.77
N LYS A 3 -22.46 15.85 7.07
CA LYS A 3 -22.02 15.29 8.35
C LYS A 3 -20.60 14.77 8.17
N ASP A 4 -19.74 15.33 8.98
CA ASP A 4 -18.31 15.04 9.11
C ASP A 4 -18.07 13.52 9.19
N LEU A 5 -17.71 12.92 8.06
CA LEU A 5 -17.33 11.51 7.96
C LEU A 5 -15.92 11.24 8.52
N SER A 6 -15.23 12.31 8.96
CA SER A 6 -13.87 12.24 9.51
C SER A 6 -13.78 11.60 10.90
N GLN A 7 -14.94 11.45 11.59
CA GLN A 7 -15.00 10.93 12.97
C GLN A 7 -15.38 9.45 13.08
N ILE A 8 -15.50 8.72 11.96
CA ILE A 8 -15.79 7.29 12.02
C ILE A 8 -14.48 6.51 11.91
N PRO A 9 -13.92 6.01 13.01
CA PRO A 9 -12.77 5.08 12.95
C PRO A 9 -13.29 3.72 12.49
N LEU A 10 -13.18 3.46 11.18
CA LEU A 10 -13.95 2.45 10.48
C LEU A 10 -13.47 1.04 10.65
N TRP A 11 -12.22 0.84 11.00
CA TRP A 11 -11.63 -0.50 11.03
C TRP A 11 -11.07 -0.93 12.39
N GLN A 12 -10.98 -0.01 13.35
CA GLN A 12 -10.50 -0.33 14.71
C GLN A 12 -11.56 -0.97 15.61
N ARG A 13 -12.84 -1.03 15.22
CA ARG A 13 -13.95 -1.51 16.06
C ARG A 13 -14.69 -2.73 15.55
N SER A 14 -14.28 -3.29 14.42
CA SER A 14 -14.85 -4.55 13.93
C SER A 14 -13.89 -5.68 14.27
N ALA A 15 -14.30 -6.58 15.14
CA ALA A 15 -13.56 -7.80 15.49
C ALA A 15 -13.47 -8.80 14.31
N SER A 16 -14.04 -8.47 13.15
CA SER A 16 -13.97 -9.27 11.95
C SER A 16 -13.82 -8.39 10.71
N PRO A 17 -12.81 -8.65 9.85
CA PRO A 17 -12.66 -7.98 8.56
C PRO A 17 -13.71 -8.42 7.53
N VAL A 18 -14.61 -9.34 7.89
CA VAL A 18 -15.62 -9.89 7.00
C VAL A 18 -16.92 -9.13 7.14
N MET A 19 -17.42 -8.57 6.03
CA MET A 19 -18.75 -7.97 5.94
C MET A 19 -19.73 -9.00 5.39
N THR A 20 -20.85 -9.21 6.08
CA THR A 20 -21.90 -10.12 5.64
C THR A 20 -23.15 -9.35 5.22
N SER A 21 -23.80 -9.80 4.17
CA SER A 21 -25.10 -9.29 3.72
C SER A 21 -26.18 -10.33 3.99
N ALA A 22 -27.32 -9.91 4.54
CA ALA A 22 -28.41 -10.80 4.91
C ALA A 22 -29.29 -11.26 3.74
N CYS A 23 -29.11 -10.69 2.54
CA CYS A 23 -29.93 -11.01 1.38
C CYS A 23 -29.05 -11.58 0.25
N LEU A 24 -29.05 -12.90 0.07
CA LEU A 24 -28.14 -13.58 -0.85
C LEU A 24 -28.80 -14.66 -1.68
N THR A 25 -28.65 -14.53 -2.97
CA THR A 25 -28.55 -15.70 -3.84
C THR A 25 -27.07 -16.09 -3.90
N PRO A 26 -26.64 -17.24 -3.34
CA PRO A 26 -25.24 -17.67 -3.29
C PRO A 26 -24.56 -17.71 -4.66
N ASP A 27 -25.36 -17.90 -5.70
CA ASP A 27 -24.90 -18.09 -7.07
C ASP A 27 -24.24 -16.84 -7.67
N VAL A 28 -24.71 -15.64 -7.36
CA VAL A 28 -24.13 -14.40 -7.91
C VAL A 28 -22.70 -14.17 -7.39
N PHE A 29 -22.45 -14.48 -6.11
CA PHE A 29 -21.11 -14.37 -5.53
C PHE A 29 -20.16 -15.42 -6.08
N ARG A 30 -20.65 -16.65 -6.25
CA ARG A 30 -19.86 -17.75 -6.82
C ARG A 30 -19.44 -17.42 -8.26
N VAL A 31 -20.38 -16.93 -9.07
CA VAL A 31 -20.12 -16.54 -10.45
C VAL A 31 -19.16 -15.35 -10.50
N ALA A 32 -19.34 -14.32 -9.66
CA ALA A 32 -18.44 -13.18 -9.59
C ALA A 32 -17.01 -13.58 -9.16
N ALA A 33 -16.88 -14.50 -8.19
CA ALA A 33 -15.58 -15.00 -7.76
C ALA A 33 -14.88 -15.83 -8.84
N GLN A 34 -15.61 -16.64 -9.59
CA GLN A 34 -15.06 -17.42 -10.71
C GLN A 34 -14.54 -16.52 -11.84
N HIS A 35 -15.25 -15.42 -12.14
CA HIS A 35 -14.82 -14.48 -13.18
C HIS A 35 -13.67 -13.55 -12.77
N SER A 36 -13.52 -13.25 -11.48
CA SER A 36 -12.44 -12.37 -11.01
C SER A 36 -11.05 -13.03 -11.00
N VAL A 37 -10.98 -14.36 -11.08
CA VAL A 37 -9.73 -15.14 -11.08
C VAL A 37 -9.19 -15.36 -12.51
N MET A 38 -10.00 -15.12 -13.54
CA MET A 38 -9.56 -15.26 -14.91
C MET A 38 -9.01 -13.94 -15.45
N ASP A 39 -7.75 -13.96 -15.91
CA ASP A 39 -7.17 -12.90 -16.75
C ASP A 39 -7.98 -12.82 -18.05
N THR A 40 -9.01 -11.97 -18.05
CA THR A 40 -9.96 -11.85 -19.17
C THR A 40 -9.32 -11.06 -20.29
N VAL A 41 -9.05 -11.73 -21.39
CA VAL A 41 -8.48 -11.15 -22.62
C VAL A 41 -9.55 -10.44 -23.46
N ASN A 42 -10.85 -10.64 -23.18
CA ASN A 42 -11.96 -10.15 -24.01
C ASN A 42 -12.75 -9.02 -23.32
N GLU A 43 -13.01 -7.91 -24.06
CA GLU A 43 -13.77 -6.74 -23.61
C GLU A 43 -15.20 -7.10 -23.13
N ALA A 44 -15.87 -8.05 -23.80
CA ALA A 44 -17.19 -8.52 -23.42
C ALA A 44 -17.20 -9.24 -22.07
N GLU A 45 -16.15 -9.95 -21.71
CA GLU A 45 -15.99 -10.59 -20.42
C GLU A 45 -15.67 -9.58 -19.31
N ARG A 46 -14.89 -8.54 -19.61
CA ARG A 46 -14.65 -7.42 -18.69
C ARG A 46 -15.95 -6.71 -18.35
N GLU A 47 -16.82 -6.45 -19.31
CA GLU A 47 -18.10 -5.80 -19.08
C GLU A 47 -19.05 -6.68 -18.27
N ARG A 48 -19.08 -7.99 -18.51
CA ARG A 48 -19.82 -8.95 -17.67
C ARG A 48 -19.30 -8.97 -16.24
N THR A 49 -17.98 -9.00 -16.06
CA THR A 49 -17.35 -8.98 -14.73
C THR A 49 -17.68 -7.67 -14.01
N ARG A 50 -17.63 -6.52 -14.68
CA ARG A 50 -18.05 -5.23 -14.14
C ARG A 50 -19.50 -5.24 -13.68
N SER A 51 -20.41 -5.74 -14.50
CA SER A 51 -21.84 -5.83 -14.19
C SER A 51 -22.12 -6.75 -13.00
N LEU A 52 -21.43 -7.89 -12.92
CA LEU A 52 -21.52 -8.81 -11.78
C LEU A 52 -20.98 -8.17 -10.49
N LEU A 53 -19.81 -7.53 -10.57
CA LEU A 53 -19.22 -6.83 -9.42
C LEU A 53 -20.12 -5.68 -8.96
N PHE A 54 -20.70 -4.91 -9.88
CA PHE A 54 -21.65 -3.85 -9.55
C PHE A 54 -22.89 -4.42 -8.84
N THR A 55 -23.44 -5.53 -9.34
CA THR A 55 -24.59 -6.21 -8.73
C THR A 55 -24.27 -6.70 -7.33
N VAL A 56 -23.09 -7.28 -7.11
CA VAL A 56 -22.62 -7.71 -5.79
C VAL A 56 -22.45 -6.50 -4.86
N LEU A 57 -21.75 -5.46 -5.32
CA LEU A 57 -21.47 -4.26 -4.53
C LEU A 57 -22.75 -3.49 -4.18
N SER A 58 -23.75 -3.44 -5.09
CA SER A 58 -25.01 -2.75 -4.87
C SER A 58 -25.78 -3.29 -3.66
N ARG A 59 -25.61 -4.58 -3.32
CA ARG A 59 -26.22 -5.21 -2.13
C ARG A 59 -25.65 -4.72 -0.81
N PHE A 60 -24.47 -4.12 -0.84
CA PHE A 60 -23.84 -3.55 0.34
C PHE A 60 -24.05 -2.04 0.47
N LEU A 61 -24.57 -1.37 -0.58
CA LEU A 61 -24.73 0.09 -0.59
C LEU A 61 -25.68 0.61 0.51
N ASP A 62 -26.62 -0.21 0.99
CA ASP A 62 -27.50 0.15 2.11
C ASP A 62 -26.77 0.11 3.47
N SER A 63 -25.60 -0.51 3.53
CA SER A 63 -24.79 -0.56 4.74
C SER A 63 -23.95 0.71 4.88
N LYS A 64 -24.23 1.52 5.91
CA LYS A 64 -23.41 2.69 6.25
C LYS A 64 -21.92 2.33 6.43
N LYS A 65 -21.63 1.15 6.96
CA LYS A 65 -20.25 0.65 7.13
C LYS A 65 -19.56 0.41 5.79
N PHE A 66 -20.28 -0.19 4.84
CA PHE A 66 -19.75 -0.44 3.51
C PHE A 66 -19.52 0.85 2.73
N ILE A 67 -20.47 1.79 2.75
CA ILE A 67 -20.32 3.11 2.10
C ILE A 67 -19.09 3.84 2.67
N SER A 68 -18.91 3.81 3.98
CA SER A 68 -17.78 4.44 4.63
C SER A 68 -16.45 3.77 4.25
N LEU A 69 -16.41 2.44 4.17
CA LEU A 69 -15.25 1.68 3.69
C LEU A 69 -14.96 1.99 2.21
N LEU A 70 -15.99 2.01 1.37
CA LEU A 70 -15.86 2.34 -0.04
C LEU A 70 -15.34 3.77 -0.24
N MET A 71 -15.89 4.74 0.49
CA MET A 71 -15.41 6.13 0.47
C MET A 71 -13.97 6.24 0.96
N TYR A 72 -13.56 5.44 1.94
CA TYR A 72 -12.17 5.35 2.37
C TYR A 72 -11.27 4.78 1.29
N MET A 73 -11.67 3.69 0.63
CA MET A 73 -10.90 3.06 -0.45
C MET A 73 -10.81 3.94 -1.71
N LEU A 74 -11.87 4.69 -2.02
CA LEU A 74 -11.91 5.63 -3.15
C LEU A 74 -11.24 6.98 -2.83
N ARG A 75 -10.87 7.22 -1.58
CA ARG A 75 -10.13 8.40 -1.19
C ARG A 75 -8.71 8.27 -1.74
N ASN A 76 -8.40 9.06 -2.75
CA ASN A 76 -7.03 9.21 -3.22
C ASN A 76 -6.20 9.85 -2.09
N CYS A 77 -5.57 9.02 -1.27
CA CYS A 77 -4.67 9.49 -0.23
C CYS A 77 -3.47 10.17 -0.87
N ILE A 78 -3.09 11.33 -0.36
CA ILE A 78 -1.91 12.02 -0.88
C ILE A 78 -0.64 11.21 -0.59
N SER A 79 -0.63 10.44 0.50
CA SER A 79 0.43 9.49 0.84
C SER A 79 0.64 8.45 -0.26
N ASP A 80 -0.42 7.89 -0.84
CA ASP A 80 -0.31 6.91 -1.93
C ASP A 80 0.36 7.53 -3.17
N SER A 81 -0.03 8.76 -3.51
CA SER A 81 0.62 9.50 -4.60
C SER A 81 2.10 9.74 -4.33
N VAL A 82 2.46 10.03 -3.08
CA VAL A 82 3.87 10.19 -2.67
C VAL A 82 4.62 8.86 -2.76
N TYR A 83 4.01 7.74 -2.32
CA TYR A 83 4.59 6.40 -2.48
C TYR A 83 4.89 6.11 -3.94
N HIS A 84 3.92 6.29 -4.84
CA HIS A 84 4.09 6.05 -6.27
C HIS A 84 5.21 6.89 -6.90
N ILE A 85 5.33 8.17 -6.52
CA ILE A 85 6.40 9.04 -7.01
C ILE A 85 7.77 8.52 -6.57
N ILE A 86 7.93 8.15 -5.30
CA ILE A 86 9.22 7.68 -4.77
C ILE A 86 9.56 6.30 -5.35
N GLU A 87 8.60 5.40 -5.46
CA GLU A 87 8.80 4.05 -6.00
C GLU A 87 9.09 4.04 -7.51
N SER A 88 8.66 5.07 -8.26
CA SER A 88 8.97 5.19 -9.68
C SER A 88 10.46 5.32 -9.97
N ASP A 89 11.23 5.89 -9.03
CA ASP A 89 12.69 5.96 -9.09
C ASP A 89 13.27 6.03 -7.68
N ILE A 90 13.47 4.87 -7.08
CA ILE A 90 13.95 4.74 -5.69
C ILE A 90 15.39 5.22 -5.50
N HIS A 91 16.17 5.28 -6.58
CA HIS A 91 17.58 5.69 -6.55
C HIS A 91 17.75 7.21 -6.55
N LYS A 92 16.72 7.92 -6.96
CA LYS A 92 16.72 9.37 -7.00
C LYS A 92 16.76 9.96 -5.59
N ASP A 93 17.54 11.00 -5.41
CA ASP A 93 17.61 11.72 -4.14
C ASP A 93 16.39 12.63 -3.97
N TRP A 94 15.25 11.98 -3.70
CA TRP A 94 14.00 12.66 -3.50
C TRP A 94 14.04 13.55 -2.26
N ASN A 95 13.56 14.77 -2.39
CA ASN A 95 13.28 15.66 -1.28
C ASN A 95 11.82 16.13 -1.30
N LEU A 96 11.36 16.66 -0.17
CA LEU A 96 9.98 17.10 -0.02
C LEU A 96 9.53 18.09 -1.10
N SER A 97 10.42 19.02 -1.48
CA SER A 97 10.10 20.06 -2.47
C SER A 97 9.90 19.47 -3.86
N MET A 98 10.73 18.50 -4.25
CA MET A 98 10.59 17.80 -5.53
C MET A 98 9.28 17.04 -5.60
N VAL A 99 8.94 16.27 -4.56
CA VAL A 99 7.68 15.51 -4.51
C VAL A 99 6.47 16.44 -4.49
N ALA A 100 6.55 17.54 -3.74
CA ALA A 100 5.49 18.56 -3.73
C ALA A 100 5.28 19.16 -5.13
N SER A 101 6.37 19.46 -5.85
CA SER A 101 6.30 19.98 -7.24
C SER A 101 5.65 18.97 -8.19
N CYS A 102 5.96 17.67 -8.09
CA CYS A 102 5.31 16.62 -8.88
C CYS A 102 3.79 16.56 -8.66
N LEU A 103 3.35 16.91 -7.44
CA LEU A 103 1.94 16.91 -7.06
C LEU A 103 1.26 18.30 -7.26
N CYS A 104 1.96 19.26 -7.84
CA CYS A 104 1.49 20.66 -7.98
C CYS A 104 1.09 21.27 -6.63
N LEU A 105 1.80 20.93 -5.55
CA LEU A 105 1.57 21.40 -4.19
C LEU A 105 2.77 22.21 -3.68
N SER A 106 2.52 23.10 -2.71
CA SER A 106 3.62 23.65 -1.92
C SER A 106 4.12 22.61 -0.89
N PRO A 107 5.42 22.65 -0.50
CA PRO A 107 5.95 21.74 0.53
C PRO A 107 5.18 21.81 1.85
N SER A 108 4.74 23.01 2.24
CA SER A 108 3.96 23.22 3.46
C SER A 108 2.58 22.55 3.38
N LEU A 109 1.92 22.67 2.22
CA LEU A 109 0.62 22.03 2.01
C LEU A 109 0.76 20.50 1.97
N LEU A 110 1.79 19.97 1.32
CA LEU A 110 2.08 18.54 1.32
C LEU A 110 2.31 18.01 2.74
N LYS A 111 3.14 18.70 3.55
CA LYS A 111 3.32 18.33 4.97
C LYS A 111 2.01 18.31 5.74
N LYS A 112 1.15 19.33 5.55
CA LYS A 112 -0.16 19.41 6.22
C LYS A 112 -1.08 18.26 5.83
N LYS A 113 -1.13 17.93 4.53
CA LYS A 113 -1.94 16.81 4.02
C LYS A 113 -1.45 15.46 4.55
N LEU A 114 -0.13 15.19 4.50
CA LEU A 114 0.45 13.96 5.04
C LEU A 114 0.20 13.83 6.55
N LYS A 115 0.32 14.93 7.31
CA LYS A 115 -0.01 14.94 8.74
C LYS A 115 -1.48 14.61 9.00
N SER A 116 -2.42 15.09 8.17
CA SER A 116 -3.84 14.73 8.29
C SER A 116 -4.13 13.26 7.96
N GLU A 117 -3.22 12.58 7.28
CA GLU A 117 -3.24 11.14 7.01
C GLU A 117 -2.39 10.33 8.01
N ASN A 118 -1.99 10.96 9.15
CA ASN A 118 -1.17 10.36 10.20
C ASN A 118 0.19 9.83 9.71
N THR A 119 0.77 10.47 8.72
CA THR A 119 2.08 10.12 8.16
C THR A 119 2.94 11.35 7.89
N SER A 120 4.17 11.12 7.48
CA SER A 120 5.11 12.16 7.08
C SER A 120 5.93 11.72 5.88
N TYR A 121 6.50 12.69 5.16
CA TYR A 121 7.41 12.43 4.04
C TYR A 121 8.59 11.54 4.45
N SER A 122 9.18 11.78 5.62
CA SER A 122 10.30 10.98 6.12
C SER A 122 9.90 9.53 6.38
N GLN A 123 8.71 9.29 6.92
CA GLN A 123 8.20 7.93 7.11
C GLN A 123 7.97 7.22 5.78
N ILE A 124 7.39 7.91 4.80
CA ILE A 124 7.11 7.32 3.48
C ILE A 124 8.41 6.94 2.78
N ILE A 125 9.38 7.85 2.68
CA ILE A 125 10.65 7.57 1.99
C ILE A 125 11.44 6.45 2.69
N THR A 126 11.44 6.43 4.03
CA THR A 126 12.05 5.33 4.79
C THR A 126 11.35 4.01 4.48
N THR A 127 10.03 3.98 4.46
CA THR A 127 9.26 2.77 4.14
C THR A 127 9.58 2.26 2.74
N CYS A 128 9.60 3.13 1.72
CA CYS A 128 9.97 2.75 0.35
C CYS A 128 11.40 2.16 0.29
N ARG A 129 12.37 2.84 0.90
CA ARG A 129 13.76 2.40 0.93
C ARG A 129 13.93 1.07 1.67
N MET A 130 13.22 0.85 2.77
CA MET A 130 13.29 -0.40 3.54
C MET A 130 12.63 -1.56 2.80
N ARG A 131 11.49 -1.35 2.13
CA ARG A 131 10.87 -2.37 1.27
C ARG A 131 11.79 -2.76 0.11
N TYR A 132 12.37 -1.78 -0.55
CA TYR A 132 13.35 -2.01 -1.61
C TYR A 132 14.58 -2.77 -1.10
N ALA A 133 15.09 -2.40 0.09
CA ALA A 133 16.23 -3.08 0.72
C ALA A 133 15.96 -4.57 0.94
N VAL A 134 14.80 -4.93 1.48
CA VAL A 134 14.42 -6.35 1.68
C VAL A 134 14.45 -7.11 0.36
N ASN A 135 13.83 -6.55 -0.69
CA ASN A 135 13.84 -7.19 -2.00
C ASN A 135 15.27 -7.42 -2.52
N GLN A 136 16.16 -6.43 -2.35
CA GLN A 136 17.56 -6.55 -2.79
C GLN A 136 18.39 -7.50 -1.91
N LEU A 137 18.09 -7.59 -0.60
CA LEU A 137 18.78 -8.50 0.33
C LEU A 137 18.40 -9.97 0.10
N LEU A 138 17.18 -10.24 -0.32
CA LEU A 138 16.70 -11.60 -0.60
C LEU A 138 17.13 -12.08 -1.99
N MET A 139 17.43 -11.16 -2.91
CA MET A 139 18.03 -11.50 -4.20
C MET A 139 19.51 -11.91 -4.03
N ASP A 140 19.94 -12.91 -4.79
CA ASP A 140 21.31 -13.41 -4.71
C ASP A 140 22.37 -12.40 -5.19
N GLY A 141 23.52 -12.40 -4.52
CA GLY A 141 24.75 -11.76 -4.98
C GLY A 141 25.03 -10.36 -4.46
N LYS A 142 24.15 -9.70 -3.70
CA LYS A 142 24.43 -8.37 -3.14
C LYS A 142 24.77 -8.42 -1.66
N ASN A 143 25.83 -7.71 -1.29
CA ASN A 143 26.19 -7.53 0.11
C ASN A 143 25.44 -6.33 0.74
N ILE A 144 25.43 -6.25 2.07
CA ILE A 144 24.70 -5.22 2.82
C ILE A 144 25.16 -3.79 2.44
N SER A 145 26.46 -3.61 2.16
CA SER A 145 27.00 -2.32 1.76
C SER A 145 26.47 -1.87 0.39
N GLN A 146 26.41 -2.78 -0.56
CA GLN A 146 25.84 -2.52 -1.88
C GLN A 146 24.34 -2.18 -1.77
N VAL A 147 23.59 -2.96 -0.98
CA VAL A 147 22.18 -2.68 -0.77
C VAL A 147 21.96 -1.34 -0.10
N SER A 148 22.79 -0.95 0.89
CA SER A 148 22.67 0.36 1.54
C SER A 148 22.83 1.51 0.54
N GLN A 149 23.81 1.40 -0.38
CA GLN A 149 24.03 2.39 -1.44
C GLN A 149 22.86 2.44 -2.42
N LEU A 150 22.35 1.27 -2.85
CA LEU A 150 21.18 1.19 -3.74
C LEU A 150 19.92 1.81 -3.11
N CYS A 151 19.80 1.78 -1.80
CA CYS A 151 18.72 2.41 -1.07
C CYS A 151 18.95 3.90 -0.79
N GLY A 152 20.03 4.49 -1.30
CA GLY A 152 20.36 5.91 -1.13
C GLY A 152 20.88 6.26 0.25
N TYR A 153 21.56 5.33 0.93
CA TYR A 153 22.25 5.58 2.20
C TYR A 153 23.76 5.73 1.98
N ASN A 154 24.33 6.84 2.40
CA ASN A 154 25.77 7.12 2.31
C ASN A 154 26.59 6.36 3.37
N SER A 155 25.94 5.87 4.43
CA SER A 155 26.56 5.12 5.52
C SER A 155 25.87 3.79 5.73
N THR A 156 26.60 2.69 5.56
CA THR A 156 26.11 1.33 5.83
C THR A 156 25.74 1.14 7.31
N SER A 157 26.48 1.74 8.22
CA SER A 157 26.17 1.66 9.66
C SER A 157 24.84 2.35 9.99
N TYR A 158 24.59 3.51 9.39
CA TYR A 158 23.33 4.20 9.56
C TYR A 158 22.16 3.40 8.94
N PHE A 159 22.36 2.85 7.75
CA PHE A 159 21.38 1.95 7.12
C PHE A 159 21.03 0.77 8.04
N ILE A 160 22.03 0.08 8.62
CA ILE A 160 21.79 -1.04 9.54
C ILE A 160 20.96 -0.60 10.76
N SER A 161 21.24 0.57 11.29
CA SER A 161 20.48 1.11 12.43
C SER A 161 19.03 1.38 12.07
N VAL A 162 18.77 2.04 10.93
CA VAL A 162 17.41 2.32 10.43
C VAL A 162 16.67 1.02 10.10
N PHE A 163 17.34 0.05 9.49
CA PHE A 163 16.75 -1.24 9.18
C PHE A 163 16.35 -2.00 10.44
N LYS A 164 17.23 -1.99 11.47
CA LYS A 164 16.93 -2.61 12.76
C LYS A 164 15.77 -1.93 13.48
N GLU A 165 15.69 -0.61 13.43
CA GLU A 165 14.56 0.15 13.98
C GLU A 165 13.25 -0.22 13.27
N PHE A 166 13.29 -0.36 11.94
CA PHE A 166 12.11 -0.61 11.12
C PHE A 166 11.59 -2.05 11.21
N TYR A 167 12.49 -3.05 11.17
CA TYR A 167 12.14 -4.48 11.16
C TYR A 167 12.39 -5.20 12.50
N GLY A 168 12.92 -4.52 13.51
CA GLY A 168 13.25 -5.11 14.81
C GLY A 168 14.52 -5.97 14.82
N MET A 169 15.16 -6.18 13.67
CA MET A 169 16.36 -7.02 13.53
C MET A 169 17.31 -6.47 12.47
N THR A 170 18.58 -6.91 12.54
CA THR A 170 19.59 -6.48 11.56
C THR A 170 19.35 -7.09 10.18
N PRO A 171 19.84 -6.45 9.08
CA PRO A 171 19.72 -7.01 7.73
C PRO A 171 20.26 -8.44 7.60
N LEU A 172 21.39 -8.74 8.23
CA LEU A 172 21.97 -10.07 8.21
C LEU A 172 21.04 -11.11 8.84
N HIS A 173 20.50 -10.78 10.00
CA HIS A 173 19.57 -11.67 10.71
C HIS A 173 18.26 -11.85 9.93
N TYR A 174 17.77 -10.79 9.30
CA TYR A 174 16.59 -10.84 8.43
C TYR A 174 16.78 -11.81 7.27
N VAL A 175 17.92 -11.73 6.57
CA VAL A 175 18.28 -12.64 5.47
C VAL A 175 18.38 -14.09 5.96
N SER A 176 19.03 -14.34 7.10
CA SER A 176 19.18 -15.69 7.63
C SER A 176 17.86 -16.36 8.00
N GLN A 177 16.84 -15.57 8.36
CA GLN A 177 15.51 -16.09 8.70
C GLN A 177 14.59 -16.29 7.48
N HIS A 178 14.77 -15.49 6.42
CA HIS A 178 13.84 -15.46 5.29
C HIS A 178 14.41 -16.03 3.99
N ARG A 179 15.68 -16.40 3.98
CA ARG A 179 16.29 -17.13 2.87
C ARG A 179 15.93 -18.60 3.03
N GLU A 180 15.08 -19.12 2.17
CA GLU A 180 14.92 -20.57 2.07
C GLU A 180 16.28 -21.20 1.76
N PRO A 181 16.65 -22.33 2.41
CA PRO A 181 17.86 -23.05 2.05
C PRO A 181 17.74 -23.42 0.57
N SER A 182 18.59 -22.84 -0.26
CA SER A 182 18.74 -23.23 -1.66
C SER A 182 18.94 -24.73 -1.69
N ALA A 183 17.98 -25.45 -2.24
CA ALA A 183 18.10 -26.88 -2.45
C ALA A 183 19.33 -27.11 -3.32
N ALA A 184 20.37 -27.73 -2.70
CA ALA A 184 21.57 -28.18 -3.39
C ALA A 184 21.25 -29.40 -4.24
#